data_b50c2494c2125c19b8ffb4d25e4892f1
#
_entry.id   b50c2494c2125c19b8ffb4d25e4892f1
#
_cell.length_a   1.000
_cell.length_b   1.000
_cell.length_c   1.000
_cell.angle_alpha   90.00
_cell.angle_beta   90.00
_cell.angle_gamma   90.00
#
_symmetry.space_group_name_H-M   'P 1'
#
loop_
_entity.id
_entity.type
_entity.pdbx_description
1 polymer ?
#
loop_
_entity_poly.entity_id
_entity_poly.type
_entity_poly.pdbx_seq_one_letter_code
_entity_poly.pdbx_strand_id
1 'polypeptide(L)'
;PMGAHVDHGHQGDTGWMPSARINRGLWAAVATWAALALVGLITLWPSAVTDSGYTAGETAKGYVERVDVGPCTGTVESDAMSCRLLTIVLTSGPDTGSRTQIEHFVSETKVRAPQVEDELILTLTPTESGNVYQFADYQRSGAMLLLAALFAVAVLLLGRWRGLGALAGLAISIVVLLAFVLPALLEGTDPVLVALVGASVIAFVSLYLAHGVGPSTN
;
A
#
# COMPACT_ATOMS: atom_id res chain seq x y z
N PRO A 1 9.46 77.62 -6.66
CA PRO A 1 9.68 76.41 -5.88
C PRO A 1 9.72 75.26 -6.87
N MET A 2 10.94 74.74 -7.04
CA MET A 2 11.24 73.61 -7.92
C MET A 2 10.87 72.33 -7.20
N GLY A 3 9.93 71.58 -7.73
CA GLY A 3 9.61 70.22 -7.31
C GLY A 3 10.64 69.24 -7.95
N ALA A 4 11.45 68.62 -7.14
CA ALA A 4 12.33 67.55 -7.59
C ALA A 4 11.50 66.28 -7.80
N HIS A 5 11.39 65.84 -9.05
CA HIS A 5 10.89 64.50 -9.41
C HIS A 5 11.95 63.51 -9.02
N VAL A 6 11.65 62.69 -8.00
CA VAL A 6 12.46 61.49 -7.66
C VAL A 6 12.01 60.42 -8.63
N ASP A 7 12.88 60.12 -9.58
CA ASP A 7 12.72 59.03 -10.51
C ASP A 7 13.01 57.69 -9.77
N HIS A 8 11.96 56.96 -9.40
CA HIS A 8 12.08 55.61 -8.88
C HIS A 8 12.43 54.68 -10.04
N GLY A 9 13.74 54.56 -10.27
CA GLY A 9 14.27 53.57 -11.18
C GLY A 9 13.73 52.19 -10.81
N HIS A 10 12.82 51.66 -11.64
CA HIS A 10 12.48 50.25 -11.66
C HIS A 10 13.77 49.47 -11.89
N GLN A 11 14.39 48.99 -10.82
CA GLN A 11 15.36 47.90 -10.91
C GLN A 11 14.64 46.73 -11.53
N GLY A 12 14.93 46.52 -12.82
CA GLY A 12 14.43 45.36 -13.55
C GLY A 12 14.84 44.12 -12.81
N ASP A 13 13.82 43.39 -12.43
CA ASP A 13 13.90 42.02 -11.94
C ASP A 13 14.65 41.22 -13.02
N THR A 14 15.96 41.05 -12.86
CA THR A 14 16.74 40.12 -13.66
C THR A 14 16.33 38.73 -13.25
N GLY A 15 15.13 38.32 -13.67
CA GLY A 15 14.69 36.94 -13.61
C GLY A 15 15.78 36.06 -14.16
N TRP A 16 16.39 35.27 -13.31
CA TRP A 16 17.45 34.31 -13.67
C TRP A 16 16.87 33.36 -14.71
N MET A 17 17.05 33.66 -15.99
CA MET A 17 16.71 32.76 -17.10
C MET A 17 17.86 31.79 -17.25
N PRO A 18 17.66 30.50 -16.96
CA PRO A 18 18.70 29.49 -17.19
C PRO A 18 19.07 29.50 -18.66
N SER A 19 20.36 29.61 -18.96
CA SER A 19 20.86 29.64 -20.32
C SER A 19 20.39 28.39 -21.08
N ALA A 20 20.12 28.51 -22.38
CA ALA A 20 19.64 27.39 -23.21
C ALA A 20 20.52 26.13 -23.16
N ARG A 21 21.80 26.28 -22.80
CA ARG A 21 22.74 25.16 -22.59
C ARG A 21 22.45 24.42 -21.27
N ILE A 22 22.16 25.13 -20.18
CA ILE A 22 21.78 24.52 -18.89
C ILE A 22 20.47 23.77 -19.05
N ASN A 23 19.51 24.34 -19.76
CA ASN A 23 18.23 23.71 -20.01
C ASN A 23 18.36 22.40 -20.82
N ARG A 24 19.19 22.38 -21.89
CA ARG A 24 19.47 21.14 -22.66
C ARG A 24 20.17 20.07 -21.83
N GLY A 25 21.15 20.44 -20.99
CA GLY A 25 21.83 19.50 -20.10
C GLY A 25 20.88 18.87 -19.09
N LEU A 26 19.98 19.67 -18.52
CA LEU A 26 18.99 19.21 -17.56
C LEU A 26 17.97 18.24 -18.19
N TRP A 27 17.47 18.58 -19.39
CA TRP A 27 16.58 17.69 -20.15
C TRP A 27 17.25 16.39 -20.55
N ALA A 28 18.53 16.44 -20.95
CA ALA A 28 19.31 15.25 -21.28
C ALA A 28 19.48 14.35 -20.03
N ALA A 29 19.81 14.92 -18.88
CA ALA A 29 19.93 14.17 -17.64
C ALA A 29 18.60 13.50 -17.21
N VAL A 30 17.50 14.24 -17.27
CA VAL A 30 16.15 13.71 -16.96
C VAL A 30 15.77 12.60 -17.94
N ALA A 31 16.00 12.78 -19.24
CA ALA A 31 15.72 11.76 -20.26
C ALA A 31 16.56 10.50 -20.06
N THR A 32 17.85 10.66 -19.72
CA THR A 32 18.73 9.52 -19.43
C THR A 32 18.26 8.76 -18.20
N TRP A 33 17.89 9.47 -17.12
CA TRP A 33 17.38 8.85 -15.91
C TRP A 33 16.05 8.13 -16.16
N ALA A 34 15.14 8.75 -16.93
CA ALA A 34 13.88 8.11 -17.31
C ALA A 34 14.10 6.85 -18.15
N ALA A 35 15.04 6.89 -19.08
CA ALA A 35 15.41 5.72 -19.89
C ALA A 35 15.99 4.60 -19.02
N LEU A 36 16.87 4.92 -18.06
CA LEU A 36 17.40 3.94 -17.11
C LEU A 36 16.32 3.33 -16.23
N ALA A 37 15.37 4.13 -15.73
CA ALA A 37 14.24 3.65 -14.97
C ALA A 37 13.34 2.72 -15.79
N LEU A 38 13.10 3.04 -17.06
CA LEU A 38 12.31 2.21 -17.98
C LEU A 38 13.03 0.87 -18.29
N VAL A 39 14.32 0.92 -18.57
CA VAL A 39 15.13 -0.29 -18.77
C VAL A 39 15.14 -1.14 -17.51
N GLY A 40 15.33 -0.53 -16.33
CA GLY A 40 15.25 -1.22 -15.04
C GLY A 40 13.89 -1.88 -14.81
N LEU A 41 12.80 -1.17 -15.13
CA LEU A 41 11.44 -1.70 -15.02
C LEU A 41 11.23 -2.93 -15.91
N ILE A 42 11.77 -2.93 -17.13
CA ILE A 42 11.64 -4.05 -18.07
C ILE A 42 12.53 -5.23 -17.65
N THR A 43 13.77 -4.97 -17.24
CA THR A 43 14.75 -6.03 -16.93
C THR A 43 14.51 -6.67 -15.57
N LEU A 44 13.97 -5.92 -14.61
CA LEU A 44 13.64 -6.39 -13.27
C LEU A 44 12.15 -6.75 -13.12
N TRP A 45 11.40 -6.78 -14.26
CA TRP A 45 10.00 -7.16 -14.20
C TRP A 45 9.85 -8.60 -13.75
N PRO A 46 9.06 -8.87 -12.69
CA PRO A 46 8.88 -10.21 -12.17
C PRO A 46 8.32 -11.15 -13.25
N SER A 47 8.97 -12.29 -13.44
CA SER A 47 8.66 -13.22 -14.54
C SER A 47 7.46 -14.13 -14.28
N ALA A 48 7.18 -14.46 -13.05
CA ALA A 48 5.91 -15.04 -12.55
C ALA A 48 5.98 -15.19 -11.02
N VAL A 49 4.95 -14.80 -10.31
CA VAL A 49 4.79 -15.05 -8.85
C VAL A 49 4.42 -16.53 -8.58
N THR A 50 4.87 -17.46 -9.43
CA THR A 50 4.37 -18.84 -9.42
C THR A 50 5.18 -19.81 -8.57
N ASP A 51 6.37 -19.41 -8.04
CA ASP A 51 7.22 -20.40 -7.37
C ASP A 51 8.03 -19.89 -6.17
N SER A 52 7.60 -18.79 -5.56
CA SER A 52 8.32 -18.23 -4.40
C SER A 52 8.17 -19.05 -3.10
N GLY A 53 7.57 -20.25 -3.15
CA GLY A 53 7.33 -21.06 -1.94
C GLY A 53 6.41 -20.38 -0.90
N TYR A 54 6.11 -19.11 -1.10
CA TYR A 54 5.06 -18.36 -0.43
C TYR A 54 3.79 -18.53 -1.26
N THR A 55 3.14 -19.65 -1.15
CA THR A 55 1.71 -19.65 -1.38
C THR A 55 1.15 -18.68 -0.35
N ALA A 56 0.68 -17.52 -0.79
CA ALA A 56 -0.21 -16.70 0.02
C ALA A 56 -1.29 -17.68 0.48
N GLY A 57 -1.28 -18.04 1.77
CA GLY A 57 -2.16 -19.07 2.28
C GLY A 57 -3.57 -18.73 1.81
N GLU A 58 -4.28 -19.68 1.25
CA GLU A 58 -5.66 -19.46 0.86
C GLU A 58 -6.37 -18.83 2.05
N THR A 59 -7.07 -17.72 1.85
CA THR A 59 -7.75 -17.04 2.93
C THR A 59 -9.23 -17.42 2.92
N ALA A 60 -9.75 -17.75 4.08
CA ALA A 60 -11.18 -17.95 4.32
C ALA A 60 -11.71 -16.81 5.18
N LYS A 61 -13.00 -16.54 5.07
CA LYS A 61 -13.70 -15.59 5.96
C LYS A 61 -14.68 -16.35 6.82
N GLY A 62 -14.90 -15.86 8.01
CA GLY A 62 -15.86 -16.42 8.93
C GLY A 62 -16.27 -15.40 9.97
N TYR A 63 -17.33 -15.68 10.70
CA TYR A 63 -17.72 -14.91 11.87
C TYR A 63 -17.69 -15.77 13.15
N VAL A 64 -17.42 -15.15 14.26
CA VAL A 64 -17.35 -15.81 15.56
C VAL A 64 -18.74 -16.10 16.07
N GLU A 65 -19.12 -17.37 16.16
CA GLU A 65 -20.41 -17.81 16.70
C GLU A 65 -20.36 -17.89 18.23
N ARG A 66 -19.21 -18.35 18.80
CA ARG A 66 -19.03 -18.53 20.25
C ARG A 66 -17.59 -18.29 20.66
N VAL A 67 -17.43 -17.80 21.89
CA VAL A 67 -16.13 -17.62 22.54
C VAL A 67 -16.18 -18.30 23.89
N ASP A 68 -15.40 -19.35 24.09
CA ASP A 68 -15.22 -20.05 25.35
C ASP A 68 -13.83 -19.70 25.92
N VAL A 69 -13.74 -19.44 27.22
CA VAL A 69 -12.46 -19.16 27.90
C VAL A 69 -12.07 -20.39 28.70
N GLY A 70 -10.87 -20.88 28.43
CA GLY A 70 -10.37 -22.09 29.09
C GLY A 70 -8.84 -22.14 29.15
N PRO A 71 -8.29 -23.23 29.73
CA PRO A 71 -6.86 -23.46 29.67
C PRO A 71 -6.42 -23.75 28.24
N CYS A 72 -5.20 -23.31 27.90
CA CYS A 72 -4.63 -23.53 26.55
C CYS A 72 -4.28 -25.01 26.36
N THR A 73 -4.62 -25.56 25.18
CA THR A 73 -4.24 -26.94 24.83
C THR A 73 -2.73 -27.01 24.59
N GLY A 74 -2.03 -27.88 25.36
CA GLY A 74 -0.59 -28.14 25.17
C GLY A 74 0.37 -27.31 26.03
N THR A 75 -0.11 -26.45 26.89
CA THR A 75 0.73 -25.82 27.92
C THR A 75 0.63 -26.58 29.24
N VAL A 76 1.80 -26.93 29.82
CA VAL A 76 1.89 -27.41 31.21
C VAL A 76 1.31 -26.31 32.09
N GLU A 77 0.43 -26.65 33.02
CA GLU A 77 -0.20 -25.76 34.00
C GLU A 77 0.74 -24.66 34.50
N SER A 78 0.80 -23.54 33.79
CA SER A 78 1.31 -22.30 34.35
C SER A 78 0.14 -21.33 34.44
N ASP A 79 -0.19 -20.94 35.64
CA ASP A 79 -1.37 -20.16 36.09
C ASP A 79 -1.58 -18.79 35.43
N ALA A 80 -0.89 -18.48 34.33
CA ALA A 80 -0.87 -17.14 33.74
C ALA A 80 -1.39 -17.04 32.29
N MET A 81 -1.69 -18.15 31.60
CA MET A 81 -2.15 -18.11 30.22
C MET A 81 -3.57 -18.63 30.06
N SER A 82 -4.52 -17.75 29.81
CA SER A 82 -5.87 -18.11 29.39
C SER A 82 -5.98 -18.07 27.87
N CYS A 83 -6.54 -19.12 27.30
CA CYS A 83 -6.88 -19.19 25.89
C CYS A 83 -8.36 -18.93 25.66
N ARG A 84 -8.69 -18.35 24.53
CA ARG A 84 -10.04 -18.26 24.01
C ARG A 84 -10.20 -19.29 22.91
N LEU A 85 -11.12 -20.20 23.09
CA LEU A 85 -11.54 -21.12 22.04
C LEU A 85 -12.65 -20.43 21.25
N LEU A 86 -12.36 -20.08 20.01
CA LEU A 86 -13.28 -19.42 19.10
C LEU A 86 -13.95 -20.47 18.23
N THR A 87 -15.27 -20.58 18.29
CA THR A 87 -16.06 -21.34 17.32
C THR A 87 -16.45 -20.38 16.20
N ILE A 88 -15.97 -20.65 14.99
CA ILE A 88 -16.14 -19.78 13.82
C ILE A 88 -16.94 -20.52 12.76
N VAL A 89 -17.94 -19.84 12.20
CA VAL A 89 -18.67 -20.30 11.03
C VAL A 89 -18.05 -19.71 9.79
N LEU A 90 -17.59 -20.56 8.87
CA LEU A 90 -16.93 -20.14 7.64
C LEU A 90 -17.96 -19.58 6.65
N THR A 91 -17.72 -18.37 6.14
CA THR A 91 -18.57 -17.68 5.15
C THR A 91 -17.97 -17.71 3.75
N SER A 92 -16.67 -18.04 3.62
CA SER A 92 -16.02 -18.22 2.33
C SER A 92 -14.89 -19.26 2.45
N GLY A 93 -14.41 -19.76 1.31
CA GLY A 93 -13.38 -20.79 1.24
C GLY A 93 -13.98 -22.15 0.90
N PRO A 94 -13.15 -23.22 0.83
CA PRO A 94 -13.58 -24.56 0.42
C PRO A 94 -14.60 -25.19 1.38
N ASP A 95 -14.51 -24.89 2.68
CA ASP A 95 -15.37 -25.47 3.70
C ASP A 95 -16.48 -24.50 4.16
N THR A 96 -16.98 -23.66 3.25
CA THR A 96 -18.04 -22.66 3.53
C THR A 96 -19.27 -23.33 4.16
N GLY A 97 -19.76 -22.73 5.25
CA GLY A 97 -20.90 -23.22 6.05
C GLY A 97 -20.50 -24.19 7.15
N SER A 98 -19.27 -24.66 7.19
CA SER A 98 -18.77 -25.50 8.28
C SER A 98 -18.37 -24.67 9.51
N ARG A 99 -18.25 -25.34 10.65
CA ARG A 99 -17.72 -24.77 11.90
C ARG A 99 -16.30 -25.23 12.11
N THR A 100 -15.43 -24.30 12.43
CA THR A 100 -14.06 -24.59 12.86
C THR A 100 -13.80 -24.01 14.23
N GLN A 101 -12.88 -24.63 14.98
CA GLN A 101 -12.46 -24.15 16.28
C GLN A 101 -11.00 -23.69 16.20
N ILE A 102 -10.73 -22.51 16.73
CA ILE A 102 -9.40 -21.90 16.74
C ILE A 102 -9.08 -21.46 18.15
N GLU A 103 -7.89 -21.83 18.63
CA GLU A 103 -7.36 -21.28 19.87
C GLU A 103 -6.72 -19.92 19.62
N HIS A 104 -7.16 -18.92 20.36
CA HIS A 104 -6.56 -17.61 20.36
C HIS A 104 -5.92 -17.32 21.71
N PHE A 105 -4.60 -17.16 21.73
CA PHE A 105 -3.86 -16.83 22.94
C PHE A 105 -4.17 -15.38 23.34
N VAL A 106 -4.64 -15.19 24.56
CA VAL A 106 -4.82 -13.86 25.15
C VAL A 106 -3.44 -13.39 25.60
N SER A 107 -2.70 -12.76 24.70
CA SER A 107 -1.50 -12.02 25.07
C SER A 107 -1.92 -10.74 25.79
N GLU A 108 -1.17 -10.31 26.81
CA GLU A 108 -1.34 -9.01 27.49
C GLU A 108 -1.13 -7.81 26.55
N THR A 109 -0.82 -8.07 25.27
CA THR A 109 -0.72 -7.05 24.24
C THR A 109 -2.12 -6.45 24.02
N LYS A 110 -2.20 -5.12 24.00
CA LYS A 110 -3.40 -4.27 23.86
C LYS A 110 -4.26 -4.53 22.59
N VAL A 111 -4.13 -5.68 21.97
CA VAL A 111 -4.92 -6.07 20.80
C VAL A 111 -6.26 -6.59 21.32
N ARG A 112 -7.35 -5.98 20.84
CA ARG A 112 -8.71 -6.42 21.15
C ARG A 112 -8.85 -7.91 20.83
N ALA A 113 -9.24 -8.70 21.81
CA ALA A 113 -9.54 -10.12 21.58
C ALA A 113 -10.85 -10.26 20.79
N PRO A 114 -10.96 -11.29 19.91
CA PRO A 114 -12.17 -11.56 19.14
C PRO A 114 -13.40 -11.77 20.05
N GLN A 115 -14.53 -11.22 19.62
CA GLN A 115 -15.82 -11.31 20.28
C GLN A 115 -16.83 -12.00 19.37
N VAL A 116 -17.95 -12.41 19.95
CA VAL A 116 -19.09 -12.97 19.18
C VAL A 116 -19.55 -11.96 18.14
N GLU A 117 -19.87 -12.42 16.92
CA GLU A 117 -20.24 -11.65 15.75
C GLU A 117 -19.10 -10.90 15.06
N ASP A 118 -17.86 -10.93 15.58
CA ASP A 118 -16.73 -10.37 14.85
C ASP A 118 -16.48 -11.17 13.55
N GLU A 119 -16.35 -10.46 12.44
CA GLU A 119 -15.92 -11.04 11.16
C GLU A 119 -14.41 -11.15 11.11
N LEU A 120 -13.92 -12.35 10.83
CA LEU A 120 -12.50 -12.69 10.82
C LEU A 120 -12.04 -13.15 9.44
N ILE A 121 -10.79 -12.85 9.16
CA ILE A 121 -10.03 -13.43 8.05
C ILE A 121 -9.16 -14.54 8.65
N LEU A 122 -9.23 -15.70 8.04
CA LEU A 122 -8.49 -16.89 8.44
C LEU A 122 -7.51 -17.27 7.34
N THR A 123 -6.33 -17.70 7.72
CA THR A 123 -5.39 -18.35 6.81
C THR A 123 -5.71 -19.84 6.78
N LEU A 124 -5.85 -20.38 5.58
CA LEU A 124 -6.07 -21.79 5.34
C LEU A 124 -4.74 -22.46 5.00
N THR A 125 -4.42 -23.52 5.73
CA THR A 125 -3.29 -24.40 5.41
C THR A 125 -3.82 -25.80 5.13
N PRO A 126 -3.76 -26.29 3.88
CA PRO A 126 -4.17 -27.64 3.55
C PRO A 126 -3.18 -28.63 4.21
N THR A 127 -3.70 -29.64 4.88
CA THR A 127 -2.92 -30.75 5.45
C THR A 127 -3.49 -32.09 5.00
N GLU A 128 -2.74 -33.18 5.17
CA GLU A 128 -3.20 -34.53 4.84
C GLU A 128 -4.46 -34.96 5.62
N SER A 129 -4.67 -34.36 6.80
CA SER A 129 -5.81 -34.63 7.69
C SER A 129 -6.99 -33.68 7.48
N GLY A 130 -6.89 -32.72 6.55
CA GLY A 130 -7.90 -31.70 6.28
C GLY A 130 -7.36 -30.28 6.32
N ASN A 131 -8.26 -29.32 6.25
CA ASN A 131 -7.91 -27.90 6.24
C ASN A 131 -7.73 -27.36 7.65
N VAL A 132 -6.56 -26.75 7.94
CA VAL A 132 -6.28 -26.10 9.21
C VAL A 132 -6.46 -24.61 9.05
N TYR A 133 -7.28 -24.02 9.90
CA TYR A 133 -7.60 -22.60 9.91
C TYR A 133 -6.87 -21.89 11.06
N GLN A 134 -6.26 -20.75 10.76
CA GLN A 134 -5.59 -19.93 11.76
C GLN A 134 -6.10 -18.48 11.66
N PHE A 135 -6.17 -17.79 12.79
CA PHE A 135 -6.54 -16.38 12.83
C PHE A 135 -5.49 -15.54 12.09
N ALA A 136 -5.91 -14.77 11.09
CA ALA A 136 -5.04 -13.85 10.37
C ALA A 136 -5.30 -12.39 10.75
N ASP A 137 -6.55 -11.92 10.63
CA ASP A 137 -6.92 -10.53 10.91
C ASP A 137 -8.44 -10.38 11.06
N TYR A 138 -8.87 -9.19 11.47
CA TYR A 138 -10.27 -8.79 11.47
C TYR A 138 -10.69 -8.29 10.08
N GLN A 139 -11.91 -8.62 9.67
CA GLN A 139 -12.49 -8.12 8.42
C GLN A 139 -12.86 -6.64 8.58
N ARG A 140 -11.99 -5.74 8.11
CA ARG A 140 -12.18 -4.28 8.20
C ARG A 140 -12.39 -3.60 6.86
N SER A 141 -12.62 -4.38 5.81
CA SER A 141 -12.70 -3.87 4.43
C SER A 141 -13.74 -2.76 4.26
N GLY A 142 -14.89 -2.86 4.92
CA GLY A 142 -15.94 -1.83 4.86
C GLY A 142 -15.47 -0.49 5.42
N ALA A 143 -14.85 -0.50 6.61
CA ALA A 143 -14.34 0.72 7.24
C ALA A 143 -13.18 1.33 6.44
N MET A 144 -12.28 0.50 5.92
CA MET A 144 -11.15 0.96 5.08
C MET A 144 -11.65 1.58 3.77
N LEU A 145 -12.64 0.97 3.13
CA LEU A 145 -13.23 1.48 1.88
C LEU A 145 -13.97 2.81 2.13
N LEU A 146 -14.69 2.93 3.24
CA LEU A 146 -15.32 4.19 3.63
C LEU A 146 -14.29 5.29 3.84
N LEU A 147 -13.21 5.02 4.58
CA LEU A 147 -12.14 5.99 4.79
C LEU A 147 -11.45 6.37 3.49
N ALA A 148 -11.18 5.41 2.60
CA ALA A 148 -10.61 5.68 1.28
C ALA A 148 -11.55 6.55 0.42
N ALA A 149 -12.86 6.28 0.46
CA ALA A 149 -13.85 7.09 -0.25
C ALA A 149 -13.93 8.52 0.31
N LEU A 150 -13.98 8.67 1.64
CA LEU A 150 -13.97 10.00 2.29
C LEU A 150 -12.69 10.78 1.95
N PHE A 151 -11.54 10.11 1.96
CA PHE A 151 -10.28 10.72 1.54
C PHE A 151 -10.32 11.17 0.08
N ALA A 152 -10.80 10.32 -0.84
CA ALA A 152 -10.92 10.66 -2.24
C ALA A 152 -11.85 11.87 -2.46
N VAL A 153 -13.01 11.90 -1.78
CA VAL A 153 -13.95 13.01 -1.84
C VAL A 153 -13.29 14.29 -1.31
N ALA A 154 -12.60 14.24 -0.18
CA ALA A 154 -11.91 15.42 0.37
C ALA A 154 -10.85 15.95 -0.60
N VAL A 155 -10.05 15.09 -1.22
CA VAL A 155 -9.04 15.48 -2.21
C VAL A 155 -9.69 16.12 -3.45
N LEU A 156 -10.81 15.59 -3.92
CA LEU A 156 -11.54 16.15 -5.07
C LEU A 156 -12.19 17.50 -4.73
N LEU A 157 -12.78 17.66 -3.55
CA LEU A 157 -13.41 18.91 -3.13
C LEU A 157 -12.38 20.04 -2.97
N LEU A 158 -11.22 19.72 -2.34
CA LEU A 158 -10.17 20.69 -2.10
C LEU A 158 -9.30 20.94 -3.35
N GLY A 159 -8.94 19.88 -4.05
CA GLY A 159 -7.99 19.93 -5.18
C GLY A 159 -8.66 20.13 -6.54
N ARG A 160 -9.99 19.93 -6.64
CA ARG A 160 -10.74 20.00 -7.91
C ARG A 160 -10.04 19.15 -8.98
N TRP A 161 -9.80 19.70 -10.19
CA TRP A 161 -9.10 19.01 -11.28
C TRP A 161 -7.66 18.58 -10.92
N ARG A 162 -6.97 19.35 -10.08
CA ARG A 162 -5.64 18.97 -9.59
C ARG A 162 -5.69 17.80 -8.61
N GLY A 163 -6.80 17.67 -7.86
CA GLY A 163 -7.06 16.54 -6.99
C GLY A 163 -7.17 15.21 -7.75
N LEU A 164 -7.77 15.22 -8.96
CA LEU A 164 -7.78 14.02 -9.82
C LEU A 164 -6.38 13.56 -10.20
N GLY A 165 -5.49 14.49 -10.55
CA GLY A 165 -4.08 14.17 -10.83
C GLY A 165 -3.37 13.54 -9.64
N ALA A 166 -3.61 14.06 -8.44
CA ALA A 166 -3.05 13.50 -7.21
C ALA A 166 -3.56 12.09 -6.92
N LEU A 167 -4.88 11.85 -7.06
CA LEU A 167 -5.47 10.51 -6.89
C LEU A 167 -4.97 9.53 -7.95
N ALA A 168 -4.84 9.97 -9.20
CA ALA A 168 -4.28 9.14 -10.26
C ALA A 168 -2.82 8.78 -9.97
N GLY A 169 -1.99 9.73 -9.51
CA GLY A 169 -0.62 9.49 -9.08
C GLY A 169 -0.54 8.48 -7.94
N LEU A 170 -1.42 8.62 -6.93
CA LEU A 170 -1.52 7.68 -5.81
C LEU A 170 -1.90 6.27 -6.30
N ALA A 171 -2.92 6.17 -7.17
CA ALA A 171 -3.36 4.89 -7.72
C ALA A 171 -2.22 4.19 -8.51
N ILE A 172 -1.52 4.94 -9.35
CA ILE A 172 -0.38 4.41 -10.10
C ILE A 172 0.75 3.98 -9.15
N SER A 173 1.04 4.76 -8.10
CA SER A 173 2.03 4.38 -7.09
C SER A 173 1.68 3.05 -6.42
N ILE A 174 0.42 2.84 -6.07
CA ILE A 174 -0.06 1.57 -5.49
C ILE A 174 0.11 0.43 -6.50
N VAL A 175 -0.25 0.66 -7.78
CA VAL A 175 -0.09 -0.36 -8.83
C VAL A 175 1.39 -0.74 -9.00
N VAL A 176 2.31 0.24 -9.06
CA VAL A 176 3.75 -0.02 -9.16
C VAL A 176 4.26 -0.81 -7.96
N LEU A 177 3.82 -0.46 -6.75
CA LEU A 177 4.21 -1.20 -5.54
C LEU A 177 3.71 -2.65 -5.56
N LEU A 178 2.45 -2.87 -5.92
CA LEU A 178 1.83 -4.20 -5.86
C LEU A 178 2.18 -5.08 -7.06
N ALA A 179 2.35 -4.51 -8.25
CA ALA A 179 2.58 -5.28 -9.48
C ALA A 179 4.06 -5.41 -9.86
N PHE A 180 4.93 -4.53 -9.34
CA PHE A 180 6.35 -4.56 -9.63
C PHE A 180 7.21 -4.75 -8.38
N VAL A 181 7.14 -3.81 -7.41
CA VAL A 181 8.09 -3.82 -6.28
C VAL A 181 7.91 -5.06 -5.41
N LEU A 182 6.68 -5.35 -4.99
CA LEU A 182 6.41 -6.47 -4.10
C LEU A 182 6.73 -7.82 -4.73
N PRO A 183 6.28 -8.14 -5.95
CA PRO A 183 6.64 -9.40 -6.61
C PRO A 183 8.14 -9.54 -6.88
N ALA A 184 8.81 -8.49 -7.35
CA ALA A 184 10.26 -8.53 -7.60
C ALA A 184 11.07 -8.81 -6.32
N LEU A 185 10.65 -8.27 -5.18
CA LEU A 185 11.26 -8.58 -3.88
C LEU A 185 11.00 -10.02 -3.44
N LEU A 186 9.80 -10.54 -3.68
CA LEU A 186 9.45 -11.93 -3.36
C LEU A 186 10.23 -12.94 -4.22
N GLU A 187 10.58 -12.59 -5.45
CA GLU A 187 11.48 -13.38 -6.31
C GLU A 187 12.96 -13.34 -5.87
N GLY A 188 13.31 -12.55 -4.84
CA GLY A 188 14.67 -12.44 -4.34
C GLY A 188 15.57 -11.49 -5.15
N THR A 189 14.99 -10.64 -6.00
CA THR A 189 15.74 -9.61 -6.72
C THR A 189 16.35 -8.60 -5.74
N ASP A 190 17.48 -8.00 -6.09
CA ASP A 190 18.18 -7.04 -5.22
C ASP A 190 17.25 -5.90 -4.78
N PRO A 191 17.00 -5.75 -3.46
CA PRO A 191 16.04 -4.77 -2.94
C PRO A 191 16.39 -3.33 -3.26
N VAL A 192 17.68 -3.00 -3.37
CA VAL A 192 18.16 -1.63 -3.63
C VAL A 192 17.84 -1.25 -5.08
N LEU A 193 18.08 -2.16 -6.02
CA LEU A 193 17.77 -1.93 -7.43
C LEU A 193 16.27 -1.81 -7.66
N VAL A 194 15.47 -2.71 -7.08
CA VAL A 194 14.00 -2.68 -7.16
C VAL A 194 13.44 -1.38 -6.58
N ALA A 195 13.93 -0.97 -5.39
CA ALA A 195 13.51 0.27 -4.76
C ALA A 195 13.89 1.51 -5.58
N LEU A 196 15.10 1.55 -6.14
CA LEU A 196 15.58 2.66 -6.97
C LEU A 196 14.72 2.82 -8.24
N VAL A 197 14.45 1.72 -8.93
CA VAL A 197 13.65 1.71 -10.16
C VAL A 197 12.20 2.07 -9.83
N GLY A 198 11.59 1.43 -8.84
CA GLY A 198 10.21 1.68 -8.42
C GLY A 198 10.00 3.14 -7.98
N ALA A 199 10.88 3.66 -7.12
CA ALA A 199 10.83 5.05 -6.68
C ALA A 199 11.00 6.03 -7.85
N SER A 200 11.90 5.75 -8.80
CA SER A 200 12.08 6.58 -9.99
C SER A 200 10.82 6.64 -10.84
N VAL A 201 10.19 5.49 -11.12
CA VAL A 201 8.94 5.42 -11.88
C VAL A 201 7.83 6.20 -11.18
N ILE A 202 7.64 5.98 -9.87
CA ILE A 202 6.63 6.71 -9.08
C ILE A 202 6.90 8.22 -9.10
N ALA A 203 8.16 8.65 -8.92
CA ALA A 203 8.52 10.07 -8.93
C ALA A 203 8.23 10.72 -10.29
N PHE A 204 8.63 10.09 -11.41
CA PHE A 204 8.36 10.61 -12.73
C PHE A 204 6.88 10.74 -13.02
N VAL A 205 6.11 9.69 -12.75
CA VAL A 205 4.66 9.71 -12.99
C VAL A 205 3.97 10.74 -12.11
N SER A 206 4.31 10.81 -10.83
CA SER A 206 3.72 11.75 -9.88
C SER A 206 4.03 13.20 -10.25
N LEU A 207 5.28 13.51 -10.62
CA LEU A 207 5.67 14.84 -11.06
C LEU A 207 4.94 15.25 -12.34
N TYR A 208 4.84 14.33 -13.31
CA TYR A 208 4.15 14.59 -14.58
C TYR A 208 2.66 14.85 -14.38
N LEU A 209 1.99 14.06 -13.54
CA LEU A 209 0.57 14.24 -13.21
C LEU A 209 0.31 15.51 -12.39
N ALA A 210 1.22 15.86 -11.46
CA ALA A 210 1.07 17.04 -10.61
C ALA A 210 1.25 18.36 -11.37
N HIS A 211 2.20 18.41 -12.33
CA HIS A 211 2.50 19.65 -13.08
C HIS A 211 1.65 19.82 -14.34
N GLY A 212 0.96 18.77 -14.80
CA GLY A 212 0.14 18.80 -16.02
C GLY A 212 0.98 18.95 -17.30
N VAL A 213 0.43 18.51 -18.43
CA VAL A 213 1.04 18.65 -19.78
C VAL A 213 0.69 20.02 -20.36
N GLY A 214 0.89 21.10 -19.62
CA GLY A 214 0.58 22.45 -20.12
C GLY A 214 1.85 23.23 -20.47
N PRO A 215 2.03 23.72 -21.71
CA PRO A 215 3.13 24.61 -22.06
C PRO A 215 2.91 26.05 -21.58
N SER A 216 2.04 26.28 -20.64
CA SER A 216 1.68 27.62 -20.14
C SER A 216 2.06 27.79 -18.67
N THR A 217 3.32 28.02 -18.43
CA THR A 217 3.78 28.85 -17.32
C THR A 217 4.64 29.97 -17.92
N ASN A 218 3.96 31.00 -18.39
CA ASN A 218 4.49 32.34 -18.42
C ASN A 218 4.39 32.92 -17.02
#